data_f7111c8b3404c31327a2ffa1b3ceb27a
#
_entry.id   f7111c8b3404c31327a2ffa1b3ceb27a
#
_cell.length_a   1.000
_cell.length_b   1.000
_cell.length_c   1.000
_cell.angle_alpha   90.00
_cell.angle_beta   90.00
_cell.angle_gamma   90.00
#
_symmetry.space_group_name_H-M   'P 1'
#
loop_
_entity.id
_entity.type
_entity.pdbx_description
1 polymer ?
#
loop_
_entity_poly.entity_id
_entity_poly.type
_entity_poly.pdbx_seq_one_letter_code
_entity_poly.pdbx_strand_id
1 'polypeptide(L)'
;MILLSSLLLTNCKEEMKKCVSQSTDTNVKLYNDLTDQLIPYFFREDYLGEKKYFDSLRVHDDDLYIEEKTKAHNEIFNHPEKFCNLYIDSTKNKNTDFATGSKNFITGNTNFVVDNPEANINYIKRRKEFLKEFSSNTDIIKKLSTRSTIKANQFNLCTAKVLDLAEYDKHTNECEIGVVYFSEIVFDPSKKSALVFVDHHVKKDYYGRNAVFKLRLHDNYWEIEDAMLVSTS
;
A
#
# COMPACT_ATOMS: atom_id res chain seq x y z
N MET A 1 49.75 29.88 8.75
CA MET A 1 48.91 28.86 9.42
C MET A 1 47.53 28.94 8.76
N ILE A 2 47.30 28.08 7.76
CA ILE A 2 46.08 28.11 6.95
C ILE A 2 45.17 27.02 7.56
N LEU A 3 44.07 27.46 8.21
CA LEU A 3 43.00 26.57 8.67
C LEU A 3 42.19 26.11 7.45
N LEU A 4 42.43 24.87 7.01
CA LEU A 4 41.51 24.17 6.12
C LEU A 4 40.28 23.77 6.93
N SER A 5 39.20 24.54 6.80
CA SER A 5 37.87 24.10 7.22
C SER A 5 37.40 23.06 6.22
N SER A 6 37.55 21.77 6.55
CA SER A 6 36.90 20.67 5.86
C SER A 6 35.38 20.82 6.05
N LEU A 7 34.68 21.37 5.05
CA LEU A 7 33.25 21.26 4.89
C LEU A 7 32.94 19.76 4.71
N LEU A 8 32.55 19.10 5.79
CA LEU A 8 31.87 17.83 5.75
C LEU A 8 30.51 18.06 5.06
N LEU A 9 30.48 17.89 3.75
CA LEU A 9 29.23 17.72 3.02
C LEU A 9 28.65 16.36 3.46
N THR A 10 27.92 16.37 4.56
CA THR A 10 27.01 15.26 4.87
C THR A 10 25.95 15.26 3.78
N ASN A 11 26.05 14.32 2.85
CA ASN A 11 24.95 13.98 1.94
C ASN A 11 23.81 13.45 2.83
N CYS A 12 22.99 14.34 3.37
CA CYS A 12 21.72 13.94 3.95
C CYS A 12 20.86 13.43 2.79
N LYS A 13 20.70 12.10 2.67
CA LYS A 13 19.68 11.54 1.78
C LYS A 13 18.33 12.14 2.21
N GLU A 14 17.63 12.70 1.26
CA GLU A 14 16.28 13.23 1.51
C GLU A 14 15.35 12.08 1.90
N GLU A 15 14.63 12.23 3.01
CA GLU A 15 13.63 11.24 3.43
C GLU A 15 12.30 11.51 2.76
N MET A 16 11.56 10.44 2.46
CA MET A 16 10.21 10.53 1.92
C MET A 16 9.26 11.11 2.95
N LYS A 17 8.57 12.21 2.59
CA LYS A 17 7.61 12.86 3.47
C LYS A 17 6.42 11.94 3.77
N LYS A 18 5.93 11.97 5.01
CA LYS A 18 4.78 11.18 5.48
C LYS A 18 3.58 12.08 5.72
N CYS A 19 2.42 11.66 5.22
CA CYS A 19 1.16 12.33 5.46
C CYS A 19 0.48 11.73 6.70
N VAL A 20 0.85 12.20 7.89
CA VAL A 20 0.33 11.67 9.16
C VAL A 20 -1.13 12.06 9.34
N SER A 21 -2.02 11.08 9.38
CA SER A 21 -3.44 11.30 9.61
C SER A 21 -3.72 11.89 10.98
N GLN A 22 -4.54 12.94 11.04
CA GLN A 22 -5.00 13.59 12.26
C GLN A 22 -6.29 12.96 12.83
N SER A 23 -6.78 11.88 12.24
CA SER A 23 -7.99 11.22 12.70
C SER A 23 -7.82 10.64 14.11
N THR A 24 -8.81 10.84 14.96
CA THR A 24 -8.91 10.21 16.28
C THR A 24 -9.50 8.79 16.20
N ASP A 25 -10.14 8.43 15.08
CA ASP A 25 -10.58 7.07 14.82
C ASP A 25 -9.40 6.22 14.37
N THR A 26 -9.07 5.20 15.15
CA THR A 26 -7.91 4.33 14.92
C THR A 26 -7.98 3.62 13.57
N ASN A 27 -9.16 3.20 13.12
CA ASN A 27 -9.32 2.51 11.84
C ASN A 27 -9.10 3.49 10.67
N VAL A 28 -9.73 4.66 10.74
CA VAL A 28 -9.55 5.72 9.73
C VAL A 28 -8.09 6.12 9.64
N LYS A 29 -7.45 6.32 10.81
CA LYS A 29 -6.02 6.64 10.87
C LYS A 29 -5.17 5.58 10.19
N LEU A 30 -5.39 4.31 10.51
CA LEU A 30 -4.63 3.20 9.93
C LEU A 30 -4.76 3.14 8.40
N TYR A 31 -6.00 3.28 7.87
CA TYR A 31 -6.19 3.26 6.42
C TYR A 31 -5.52 4.45 5.72
N ASN A 32 -5.51 5.63 6.35
CA ASN A 32 -4.79 6.80 5.81
C ASN A 32 -3.28 6.56 5.79
N ASP A 33 -2.70 6.16 6.95
CA ASP A 33 -1.26 5.93 7.09
C ASP A 33 -0.78 4.78 6.16
N LEU A 34 -1.60 3.72 5.99
CA LEU A 34 -1.34 2.65 5.04
C LEU A 34 -1.35 3.18 3.59
N THR A 35 -2.40 3.91 3.22
CA THR A 35 -2.58 4.39 1.84
C THR A 35 -1.48 5.36 1.44
N ASP A 36 -1.04 6.24 2.34
CA ASP A 36 0.09 7.13 2.14
C ASP A 36 1.35 6.36 1.71
N GLN A 37 1.63 5.23 2.36
CA GLN A 37 2.77 4.37 2.04
C GLN A 37 2.56 3.52 0.78
N LEU A 38 1.29 3.13 0.47
CA LEU A 38 1.00 2.32 -0.72
C LEU A 38 1.17 3.11 -2.01
N ILE A 39 0.89 4.41 -2.01
CA ILE A 39 0.99 5.25 -3.20
C ILE A 39 2.38 5.17 -3.83
N PRO A 40 3.50 5.39 -3.12
CA PRO A 40 4.82 5.32 -3.72
C PRO A 40 5.36 3.91 -3.94
N TYR A 41 4.87 2.89 -3.23
CA TYR A 41 5.52 1.57 -3.22
C TYR A 41 4.70 0.43 -3.79
N PHE A 42 3.38 0.51 -3.72
CA PHE A 42 2.52 -0.59 -4.13
C PHE A 42 1.60 -0.21 -5.28
N PHE A 43 1.08 1.02 -5.29
CA PHE A 43 0.27 1.49 -6.39
C PHE A 43 1.15 1.81 -7.61
N ARG A 44 0.50 2.05 -8.72
CA ARG A 44 1.20 2.27 -9.98
C ARG A 44 2.02 3.57 -9.95
N GLU A 45 3.26 3.50 -10.44
CA GLU A 45 4.23 4.59 -10.37
C GLU A 45 4.01 5.70 -11.41
N ASP A 46 3.08 5.52 -12.34
CA ASP A 46 2.81 6.47 -13.44
C ASP A 46 2.49 7.89 -12.95
N TYR A 47 1.99 8.02 -11.72
CA TYR A 47 1.70 9.32 -11.13
C TYR A 47 2.98 10.12 -10.75
N LEU A 48 4.13 9.46 -10.65
CA LEU A 48 5.42 10.09 -10.35
C LEU A 48 6.14 10.60 -11.60
N GLY A 49 5.66 10.28 -12.81
CA GLY A 49 6.29 10.67 -14.06
C GLY A 49 6.37 9.54 -15.08
N GLU A 50 7.40 9.56 -15.92
CA GLU A 50 7.54 8.54 -16.96
C GLU A 50 7.90 7.17 -16.38
N LYS A 51 6.95 6.24 -16.43
CA LYS A 51 7.13 4.86 -15.97
C LYS A 51 8.40 4.20 -16.51
N LYS A 52 8.69 4.42 -17.81
CA LYS A 52 9.89 3.87 -18.47
C LYS A 52 11.18 4.34 -17.81
N TYR A 53 11.22 5.59 -17.33
CA TYR A 53 12.38 6.13 -16.63
C TYR A 53 12.60 5.40 -15.30
N PHE A 54 11.55 5.27 -14.48
CA PHE A 54 11.64 4.58 -13.20
C PHE A 54 11.91 3.08 -13.35
N ASP A 55 11.30 2.41 -14.33
CA ASP A 55 11.58 1.00 -14.62
C ASP A 55 13.06 0.79 -15.02
N SER A 56 13.62 1.71 -15.80
CA SER A 56 15.04 1.69 -16.19
C SER A 56 15.96 1.87 -14.98
N LEU A 57 15.67 2.82 -14.11
CA LEU A 57 16.46 3.04 -12.89
C LEU A 57 16.47 1.82 -11.99
N ARG A 58 15.31 1.22 -11.73
CA ARG A 58 15.17 0.04 -10.86
C ARG A 58 15.99 -1.16 -11.33
N VAL A 59 16.21 -1.30 -12.63
CA VAL A 59 17.03 -2.40 -13.19
C VAL A 59 18.52 -2.12 -13.07
N HIS A 60 18.93 -0.86 -13.07
CA HIS A 60 20.33 -0.47 -13.19
C HIS A 60 20.95 0.10 -11.91
N ASP A 61 20.15 0.74 -11.05
CA ASP A 61 20.62 1.40 -9.84
C ASP A 61 19.49 1.57 -8.82
N ASP A 62 19.41 0.66 -7.85
CA ASP A 62 18.37 0.66 -6.80
C ASP A 62 18.46 1.92 -5.91
N ASP A 63 19.66 2.41 -5.61
CA ASP A 63 19.85 3.59 -4.77
C ASP A 63 19.34 4.86 -5.47
N LEU A 64 19.70 5.02 -6.74
CA LEU A 64 19.23 6.15 -7.56
C LEU A 64 17.73 6.08 -7.80
N TYR A 65 17.19 4.87 -7.99
CA TYR A 65 15.74 4.66 -8.09
C TYR A 65 15.00 5.15 -6.83
N ILE A 66 15.48 4.79 -5.64
CA ILE A 66 14.88 5.23 -4.37
C ILE A 66 14.99 6.74 -4.20
N GLU A 67 16.13 7.33 -4.54
CA GLU A 67 16.38 8.77 -4.44
C GLU A 67 15.44 9.56 -5.35
N GLU A 68 15.37 9.24 -6.64
CA GLU A 68 14.51 9.92 -7.62
C GLU A 68 13.02 9.74 -7.29
N LYS A 69 12.64 8.57 -6.81
CA LYS A 69 11.28 8.31 -6.35
C LYS A 69 10.90 9.14 -5.13
N THR A 70 11.80 9.25 -4.17
CA THR A 70 11.62 10.09 -2.97
C THR A 70 11.47 11.55 -3.37
N LYS A 71 12.31 12.05 -4.27
CA LYS A 71 12.26 13.42 -4.78
C LYS A 71 10.94 13.70 -5.50
N ALA A 72 10.52 12.82 -6.42
CA ALA A 72 9.26 12.96 -7.14
C ALA A 72 8.06 12.95 -6.18
N HIS A 73 8.04 12.06 -5.19
CA HIS A 73 7.01 12.02 -4.16
C HIS A 73 6.98 13.34 -3.35
N ASN A 74 8.13 13.81 -2.88
CA ASN A 74 8.24 15.03 -2.09
C ASN A 74 7.88 16.29 -2.89
N GLU A 75 8.07 16.26 -4.22
CA GLU A 75 7.64 17.33 -5.12
C GLU A 75 6.11 17.40 -5.25
N ILE A 76 5.44 16.24 -5.25
CA ILE A 76 3.96 16.19 -5.30
C ILE A 76 3.36 16.56 -3.95
N PHE A 77 4.07 16.27 -2.86
CA PHE A 77 3.57 16.47 -1.51
C PHE A 77 3.08 17.91 -1.26
N ASN A 78 1.82 18.06 -0.88
CA ASN A 78 1.14 19.35 -0.71
C ASN A 78 0.93 20.18 -2.01
N HIS A 79 0.96 19.54 -3.18
CA HIS A 79 0.64 20.15 -4.47
C HIS A 79 -0.65 19.58 -5.06
N PRO A 80 -1.84 20.00 -4.60
CA PRO A 80 -3.13 19.41 -5.02
C PRO A 80 -3.37 19.44 -6.52
N GLU A 81 -2.78 20.39 -7.23
CA GLU A 81 -2.86 20.49 -8.69
C GLU A 81 -2.16 19.35 -9.43
N LYS A 82 -1.27 18.62 -8.74
CA LYS A 82 -0.54 17.45 -9.28
C LYS A 82 -1.15 16.12 -8.86
N PHE A 83 -2.20 16.13 -8.02
CA PHE A 83 -2.77 14.91 -7.49
C PHE A 83 -3.50 14.10 -8.56
N CYS A 84 -3.18 12.82 -8.64
CA CYS A 84 -3.97 11.85 -9.39
C CYS A 84 -5.09 11.27 -8.52
N ASN A 85 -6.12 10.76 -9.18
CA ASN A 85 -7.31 10.22 -8.53
C ASN A 85 -7.08 8.79 -8.02
N LEU A 86 -7.33 8.58 -6.74
CA LEU A 86 -7.45 7.28 -6.11
C LEU A 86 -8.91 7.04 -5.75
N TYR A 87 -9.51 5.96 -6.26
CA TYR A 87 -10.92 5.66 -6.03
C TYR A 87 -11.08 4.62 -4.94
N ILE A 88 -11.99 4.90 -4.00
CA ILE A 88 -12.36 3.98 -2.92
C ILE A 88 -13.75 3.44 -3.20
N ASP A 89 -13.90 2.12 -3.20
CA ASP A 89 -15.21 1.49 -3.22
C ASP A 89 -15.65 1.11 -1.80
N SER A 90 -16.56 1.90 -1.25
CA SER A 90 -17.17 1.66 0.04
C SER A 90 -18.39 0.74 -0.01
N THR A 91 -18.75 0.18 -1.17
CA THR A 91 -19.92 -0.69 -1.31
C THR A 91 -19.68 -2.04 -0.66
N LYS A 92 -20.68 -2.53 0.08
CA LYS A 92 -20.65 -3.87 0.70
C LYS A 92 -20.88 -5.02 -0.29
N ASN A 93 -20.75 -4.77 -1.59
CA ASN A 93 -20.93 -5.83 -2.58
C ASN A 93 -19.94 -6.96 -2.30
N LYS A 94 -20.48 -8.17 -2.18
CA LYS A 94 -19.70 -9.40 -2.07
C LYS A 94 -18.98 -9.67 -3.40
N ASN A 95 -17.85 -9.02 -3.60
CA ASN A 95 -16.96 -9.46 -4.67
C ASN A 95 -16.35 -10.80 -4.21
N THR A 96 -16.73 -11.86 -4.92
CA THR A 96 -16.26 -13.22 -4.66
C THR A 96 -14.74 -13.31 -4.78
N ASP A 97 -14.13 -12.53 -5.66
CA ASP A 97 -12.69 -12.56 -5.92
C ASP A 97 -11.90 -11.98 -4.76
N PHE A 98 -12.35 -10.84 -4.18
CA PHE A 98 -11.76 -10.26 -2.97
C PHE A 98 -11.77 -11.25 -1.80
N ALA A 99 -12.95 -11.86 -1.53
CA ALA A 99 -13.08 -12.83 -0.47
C ALA A 99 -12.26 -14.12 -0.73
N THR A 100 -12.16 -14.54 -1.98
CA THR A 100 -11.38 -15.71 -2.38
C THR A 100 -9.88 -15.47 -2.24
N GLY A 101 -9.37 -14.32 -2.67
CA GLY A 101 -7.95 -13.96 -2.54
C GLY A 101 -7.49 -13.98 -1.09
N SER A 102 -8.19 -13.27 -0.21
CA SER A 102 -7.85 -13.21 1.22
C SER A 102 -7.97 -14.57 1.92
N LYS A 103 -9.01 -15.36 1.60
CA LYS A 103 -9.19 -16.71 2.12
C LYS A 103 -8.06 -17.65 1.69
N ASN A 104 -7.70 -17.63 0.40
CA ASN A 104 -6.61 -18.44 -0.13
C ASN A 104 -5.29 -18.10 0.55
N PHE A 105 -5.01 -16.82 0.78
CA PHE A 105 -3.84 -16.40 1.56
C PHE A 105 -3.81 -17.06 2.93
N ILE A 106 -4.91 -17.02 3.70
CA ILE A 106 -4.92 -17.51 5.07
C ILE A 106 -4.90 -19.03 5.14
N THR A 107 -5.61 -19.72 4.25
CA THR A 107 -5.66 -21.20 4.23
C THR A 107 -4.42 -21.82 3.59
N GLY A 108 -3.62 -21.06 2.84
CA GLY A 108 -2.48 -21.55 2.10
C GLY A 108 -2.83 -22.20 0.76
N ASN A 109 -4.09 -22.11 0.35
CA ASN A 109 -4.55 -22.53 -0.98
C ASN A 109 -4.22 -21.44 -2.01
N THR A 110 -2.99 -20.97 -2.03
CA THR A 110 -2.57 -20.05 -3.09
C THR A 110 -2.41 -20.83 -4.37
N ASN A 111 -3.15 -20.44 -5.41
CA ASN A 111 -2.92 -20.89 -6.78
C ASN A 111 -1.61 -20.29 -7.37
N PHE A 112 -0.73 -19.77 -6.53
CA PHE A 112 0.67 -19.60 -6.88
C PHE A 112 1.29 -20.99 -7.00
N VAL A 113 0.93 -21.68 -8.06
CA VAL A 113 1.73 -22.76 -8.59
C VAL A 113 2.96 -22.09 -9.20
N VAL A 114 3.89 -21.72 -8.33
CA VAL A 114 5.27 -21.60 -8.78
C VAL A 114 5.64 -23.05 -9.06
N ASP A 115 6.05 -23.38 -10.27
CA ASP A 115 6.57 -24.72 -10.64
C ASP A 115 7.82 -25.13 -9.84
N ASN A 116 8.07 -24.45 -8.75
CA ASN A 116 9.18 -24.61 -7.84
C ASN A 116 8.68 -25.00 -6.43
N PRO A 117 8.77 -26.29 -6.02
CA PRO A 117 8.37 -26.78 -4.72
C PRO A 117 9.05 -26.06 -3.54
N GLU A 118 10.32 -25.69 -3.71
CA GLU A 118 11.11 -24.99 -2.66
C GLU A 118 10.55 -23.58 -2.40
N ALA A 119 10.20 -22.85 -3.47
CA ALA A 119 9.57 -21.53 -3.35
C ALA A 119 8.22 -21.62 -2.62
N ASN A 120 7.43 -22.67 -2.85
CA ASN A 120 6.18 -22.90 -2.15
C ASN A 120 6.40 -23.19 -0.65
N ILE A 121 7.41 -23.99 -0.29
CA ILE A 121 7.74 -24.26 1.12
C ILE A 121 8.17 -22.97 1.83
N ASN A 122 9.00 -22.16 1.20
CA ASN A 122 9.46 -20.89 1.74
C ASN A 122 8.31 -19.90 1.92
N TYR A 123 7.38 -19.83 0.96
CA TYR A 123 6.18 -19.02 1.07
C TYR A 123 5.31 -19.45 2.26
N ILE A 124 5.06 -20.74 2.42
CA ILE A 124 4.24 -21.28 3.53
C ILE A 124 4.90 -20.98 4.89
N LYS A 125 6.22 -21.13 4.99
CA LYS A 125 6.97 -20.80 6.21
C LYS A 125 6.87 -19.31 6.53
N ARG A 126 7.16 -18.44 5.55
CA ARG A 126 7.06 -16.98 5.71
C ARG A 126 5.67 -16.56 6.14
N ARG A 127 4.62 -17.13 5.53
CA ARG A 127 3.23 -16.84 5.90
C ARG A 127 2.91 -17.21 7.35
N LYS A 128 3.39 -18.35 7.85
CA LYS A 128 3.19 -18.75 9.25
C LYS A 128 3.84 -17.74 10.20
N GLU A 129 5.05 -17.29 9.92
CA GLU A 129 5.71 -16.25 10.72
C GLU A 129 4.98 -14.91 10.62
N PHE A 130 4.52 -14.53 9.44
CA PHE A 130 3.73 -13.31 9.19
C PHE A 130 2.45 -13.25 10.06
N LEU A 131 1.75 -14.38 10.23
CA LEU A 131 0.51 -14.49 10.98
C LEU A 131 0.69 -14.79 12.47
N LYS A 132 1.89 -15.06 12.95
CA LYS A 132 2.18 -15.60 14.29
C LYS A 132 1.65 -14.74 15.45
N GLU A 133 1.62 -13.44 15.31
CA GLU A 133 1.17 -12.50 16.36
C GLU A 133 -0.36 -12.40 16.47
N PHE A 134 -1.10 -12.99 15.53
CA PHE A 134 -2.56 -12.86 15.43
C PHE A 134 -3.25 -14.15 15.90
N SER A 135 -4.17 -14.03 16.85
CA SER A 135 -4.57 -15.13 17.73
C SER A 135 -5.60 -16.14 17.21
N SER A 136 -6.24 -15.91 16.05
CA SER A 136 -7.27 -16.84 15.55
C SER A 136 -7.39 -16.83 14.04
N ASN A 137 -7.11 -17.96 13.41
CA ASN A 137 -7.27 -18.10 11.95
C ASN A 137 -8.70 -17.79 11.48
N THR A 138 -9.73 -18.16 12.27
CA THR A 138 -11.13 -17.97 11.89
C THR A 138 -11.51 -16.49 11.85
N ASP A 139 -11.11 -15.71 12.87
CA ASP A 139 -11.39 -14.26 12.91
C ASP A 139 -10.59 -13.52 11.86
N ILE A 140 -9.33 -13.92 11.61
CA ILE A 140 -8.49 -13.37 10.56
C ILE A 140 -9.17 -13.58 9.21
N ILE A 141 -9.59 -14.83 8.89
CA ILE A 141 -10.29 -15.16 7.64
C ILE A 141 -11.51 -14.27 7.47
N LYS A 142 -12.37 -14.21 8.50
CA LYS A 142 -13.61 -13.44 8.44
C LYS A 142 -13.35 -11.97 8.13
N LYS A 143 -12.48 -11.32 8.89
CA LYS A 143 -12.20 -9.88 8.73
C LYS A 143 -11.49 -9.57 7.44
N LEU A 144 -10.42 -10.29 7.08
CA LEU A 144 -9.71 -10.05 5.83
C LEU A 144 -10.55 -10.38 4.58
N SER A 145 -11.58 -11.21 4.70
CA SER A 145 -12.53 -11.49 3.61
C SER A 145 -13.74 -10.55 3.58
N THR A 146 -13.86 -9.66 4.58
CA THR A 146 -14.92 -8.66 4.64
C THR A 146 -14.38 -7.33 4.20
N ARG A 147 -15.01 -6.71 3.20
CA ARG A 147 -14.64 -5.36 2.77
C ARG A 147 -14.91 -4.32 3.85
N SER A 148 -13.98 -3.43 4.02
CA SER A 148 -14.15 -2.23 4.83
C SER A 148 -15.24 -1.32 4.25
N THR A 149 -15.92 -0.59 5.12
CA THR A 149 -16.90 0.44 4.73
C THR A 149 -16.32 1.85 4.83
N ILE A 150 -14.98 1.97 4.87
CA ILE A 150 -14.33 3.28 4.86
C ILE A 150 -14.70 4.06 3.60
N LYS A 151 -14.99 5.35 3.77
CA LYS A 151 -15.46 6.22 2.69
C LYS A 151 -14.34 7.13 2.20
N ALA A 152 -14.41 7.54 0.94
CA ALA A 152 -13.44 8.45 0.33
C ALA A 152 -13.23 9.74 1.14
N ASN A 153 -14.30 10.32 1.70
CA ASN A 153 -14.22 11.55 2.49
C ASN A 153 -13.57 11.40 3.89
N GLN A 154 -13.20 10.18 4.28
CA GLN A 154 -12.44 9.91 5.51
C GLN A 154 -10.92 9.87 5.26
N PHE A 155 -10.50 9.93 3.99
CA PHE A 155 -9.10 10.03 3.63
C PHE A 155 -8.66 11.49 3.55
N ASN A 156 -7.46 11.74 4.05
CA ASN A 156 -6.77 13.02 3.92
C ASN A 156 -5.31 12.71 3.57
N LEU A 157 -5.02 12.63 2.27
CA LEU A 157 -3.71 12.32 1.75
C LEU A 157 -3.04 13.58 1.22
N CYS A 158 -1.71 13.59 1.23
CA CYS A 158 -0.90 14.73 0.80
C CYS A 158 -0.32 14.57 -0.62
N THR A 159 -0.70 13.49 -1.32
CA THR A 159 -0.14 13.12 -2.64
C THR A 159 -1.18 12.57 -3.62
N ALA A 160 -2.43 12.44 -3.20
CA ALA A 160 -3.51 11.94 -4.03
C ALA A 160 -4.84 12.58 -3.68
N LYS A 161 -5.70 12.72 -4.68
CA LYS A 161 -7.11 13.07 -4.50
C LYS A 161 -7.92 11.79 -4.34
N VAL A 162 -8.59 11.64 -3.19
CA VAL A 162 -9.39 10.43 -2.92
C VAL A 162 -10.85 10.70 -3.27
N LEU A 163 -11.41 9.86 -4.11
CA LEU A 163 -12.77 9.95 -4.64
C LEU A 163 -13.55 8.66 -4.37
N ASP A 164 -14.88 8.75 -4.32
CA ASP A 164 -15.73 7.56 -4.34
C ASP A 164 -15.72 6.93 -5.73
N LEU A 165 -15.73 5.60 -5.80
CA LEU A 165 -15.75 4.88 -7.09
C LEU A 165 -16.96 5.27 -7.95
N ALA A 166 -18.08 5.66 -7.34
CA ALA A 166 -19.27 6.15 -8.07
C ALA A 166 -19.00 7.43 -8.90
N GLU A 167 -17.90 8.13 -8.63
CA GLU A 167 -17.50 9.32 -9.38
C GLU A 167 -16.57 9.02 -10.56
N TYR A 168 -16.14 7.77 -10.72
CA TYR A 168 -15.14 7.37 -11.72
C TYR A 168 -15.43 7.90 -13.12
N ASP A 169 -16.66 7.70 -13.59
CA ASP A 169 -17.04 8.07 -14.98
C ASP A 169 -17.00 9.59 -15.25
N LYS A 170 -16.97 10.42 -14.21
CA LYS A 170 -16.83 11.87 -14.32
C LYS A 170 -15.38 12.33 -14.54
N HIS A 171 -14.41 11.48 -14.23
CA HIS A 171 -12.99 11.81 -14.17
C HIS A 171 -12.11 10.93 -15.08
N THR A 172 -12.70 10.28 -16.09
CA THR A 172 -12.00 9.30 -16.96
C THR A 172 -10.82 9.86 -17.75
N ASN A 173 -10.76 11.18 -17.93
CA ASN A 173 -9.68 11.87 -18.65
C ASN A 173 -8.57 12.40 -17.72
N GLU A 174 -8.75 12.27 -16.41
CA GLU A 174 -7.77 12.71 -15.42
C GLU A 174 -6.72 11.62 -15.15
N CYS A 175 -5.64 12.00 -14.48
CA CYS A 175 -4.64 11.06 -14.01
C CYS A 175 -5.26 10.11 -12.97
N GLU A 176 -5.01 8.80 -13.10
CA GLU A 176 -5.57 7.75 -12.25
C GLU A 176 -4.47 6.94 -11.57
N ILE A 177 -4.55 6.81 -10.24
CA ILE A 177 -3.77 5.85 -9.47
C ILE A 177 -4.46 4.47 -9.51
N GLY A 178 -5.79 4.44 -9.45
CA GLY A 178 -6.59 3.23 -9.54
C GLY A 178 -7.72 3.16 -8.54
N VAL A 179 -8.37 1.99 -8.49
CA VAL A 179 -9.44 1.65 -7.53
C VAL A 179 -8.87 0.77 -6.45
N VAL A 180 -9.15 1.09 -5.20
CA VAL A 180 -8.66 0.34 -4.04
C VAL A 180 -9.81 -0.16 -3.18
N TYR A 181 -9.68 -1.42 -2.77
CA TYR A 181 -10.55 -2.09 -1.81
C TYR A 181 -9.72 -2.50 -0.60
N PHE A 182 -10.22 -2.18 0.58
CA PHE A 182 -9.61 -2.60 1.84
C PHE A 182 -10.47 -3.66 2.53
N SER A 183 -9.83 -4.62 3.20
CA SER A 183 -10.52 -5.48 4.17
C SER A 183 -10.83 -4.73 5.45
N GLU A 184 -11.65 -5.33 6.32
CA GLU A 184 -11.64 -4.97 7.73
C GLU A 184 -10.25 -5.22 8.34
N ILE A 185 -9.92 -4.45 9.39
CA ILE A 185 -8.64 -4.53 10.08
C ILE A 185 -8.65 -5.67 11.09
N VAL A 186 -7.59 -6.47 11.07
CA VAL A 186 -7.32 -7.46 12.14
C VAL A 186 -6.22 -6.90 13.02
N PHE A 187 -6.54 -6.56 14.26
CA PHE A 187 -5.54 -6.17 15.24
C PHE A 187 -5.01 -7.38 16.00
N ASP A 188 -3.73 -7.32 16.39
CA ASP A 188 -3.18 -8.19 17.41
C ASP A 188 -3.78 -7.87 18.80
N PRO A 189 -3.64 -8.74 19.81
CA PRO A 189 -4.20 -8.49 21.14
C PRO A 189 -3.73 -7.21 21.83
N SER A 190 -2.51 -6.76 21.52
CA SER A 190 -1.93 -5.51 22.07
C SER A 190 -2.38 -4.26 21.32
N LYS A 191 -3.01 -4.40 20.16
CA LYS A 191 -3.38 -3.34 19.23
C LYS A 191 -2.18 -2.51 18.74
N LYS A 192 -1.00 -3.10 18.73
CA LYS A 192 0.24 -2.49 18.20
C LYS A 192 0.61 -3.01 16.82
N SER A 193 0.01 -4.12 16.39
CA SER A 193 0.15 -4.66 15.04
C SER A 193 -1.23 -4.84 14.42
N ALA A 194 -1.28 -4.73 13.11
CA ALA A 194 -2.50 -4.90 12.34
C ALA A 194 -2.26 -5.63 11.02
N LEU A 195 -3.28 -6.34 10.51
CA LEU A 195 -3.31 -6.87 9.15
C LEU A 195 -4.43 -6.20 8.37
N VAL A 196 -4.14 -5.88 7.11
CA VAL A 196 -5.11 -5.40 6.13
C VAL A 196 -4.85 -6.09 4.79
N PHE A 197 -5.89 -6.65 4.19
CA PHE A 197 -5.83 -7.07 2.80
C PHE A 197 -6.21 -5.89 1.92
N VAL A 198 -5.39 -5.64 0.90
CA VAL A 198 -5.58 -4.57 -0.07
C VAL A 198 -5.67 -5.17 -1.46
N ASP A 199 -6.70 -4.79 -2.19
CA ASP A 199 -6.91 -5.16 -3.58
C ASP A 199 -6.94 -3.87 -4.42
N HIS A 200 -6.03 -3.76 -5.37
CA HIS A 200 -5.82 -2.57 -6.19
C HIS A 200 -5.97 -2.91 -7.67
N HIS A 201 -6.74 -2.13 -8.39
CA HIS A 201 -6.99 -2.27 -9.81
C HIS A 201 -6.82 -0.95 -10.55
N VAL A 202 -6.17 -0.99 -11.70
CA VAL A 202 -6.13 0.11 -12.66
C VAL A 202 -7.10 -0.20 -13.78
N LYS A 203 -8.22 0.52 -13.86
CA LYS A 203 -9.28 0.23 -14.82
C LYS A 203 -8.83 0.37 -16.27
N LYS A 204 -8.02 1.38 -16.57
CA LYS A 204 -7.55 1.66 -17.94
C LYS A 204 -6.69 0.55 -18.53
N ASP A 205 -5.94 -0.18 -17.69
CA ASP A 205 -4.94 -1.15 -18.14
C ASP A 205 -5.28 -2.59 -17.80
N TYR A 206 -6.43 -2.84 -17.21
CA TYR A 206 -6.84 -4.17 -16.73
C TYR A 206 -5.79 -4.83 -15.81
N TYR A 207 -5.01 -3.99 -15.13
CA TYR A 207 -3.97 -4.44 -14.21
C TYR A 207 -4.51 -4.45 -12.80
N GLY A 208 -4.26 -5.52 -12.07
CA GLY A 208 -4.62 -5.62 -10.67
C GLY A 208 -3.58 -6.36 -9.85
N ARG A 209 -3.49 -6.03 -8.59
CA ARG A 209 -2.69 -6.76 -7.62
C ARG A 209 -3.28 -6.67 -6.24
N ASN A 210 -3.11 -7.72 -5.47
CA ASN A 210 -3.56 -7.75 -4.10
C ASN A 210 -2.50 -8.32 -3.17
N ALA A 211 -2.50 -7.82 -1.94
CA ALA A 211 -1.55 -8.21 -0.92
C ALA A 211 -2.16 -8.09 0.49
N VAL A 212 -1.60 -8.83 1.43
CA VAL A 212 -1.82 -8.61 2.86
C VAL A 212 -0.66 -7.81 3.41
N PHE A 213 -0.97 -6.70 4.05
CA PHE A 213 0.00 -5.83 4.72
C PHE A 213 -0.05 -6.06 6.23
N LYS A 214 1.11 -6.21 6.82
CA LYS A 214 1.32 -6.19 8.26
C LYS A 214 1.84 -4.81 8.63
N LEU A 215 1.13 -4.15 9.54
CA LEU A 215 1.48 -2.81 10.01
C LEU A 215 1.87 -2.86 11.48
N ARG A 216 2.76 -1.95 11.88
CA ARG A 216 3.18 -1.71 13.25
C ARG A 216 2.94 -0.25 13.62
N LEU A 217 2.39 -0.01 14.81
CA LEU A 217 2.21 1.35 15.32
C LEU A 217 3.51 1.85 15.95
N HIS A 218 4.11 2.89 15.36
CA HIS A 218 5.27 3.62 15.85
C HIS A 218 4.94 5.10 16.00
N ASP A 219 5.20 5.68 17.14
CA ASP A 219 5.05 7.13 17.40
C ASP A 219 3.77 7.75 16.81
N ASN A 220 2.65 7.06 17.00
CA ASN A 220 1.35 7.47 16.49
C ASN A 220 1.21 7.44 14.94
N TYR A 221 2.02 6.64 14.25
CA TYR A 221 1.92 6.37 12.81
C TYR A 221 1.95 4.86 12.55
N TRP A 222 1.08 4.37 11.66
CA TRP A 222 1.08 2.97 11.25
C TRP A 222 2.04 2.75 10.11
N GLU A 223 3.13 2.04 10.36
CA GLU A 223 4.14 1.72 9.35
C GLU A 223 3.96 0.30 8.81
N ILE A 224 4.17 0.13 7.50
CA ILE A 224 4.21 -1.20 6.89
C ILE A 224 5.49 -1.90 7.38
N GLU A 225 5.31 -2.97 8.17
CA GLU A 225 6.41 -3.81 8.65
C GLU A 225 6.76 -4.90 7.64
N ASP A 226 5.75 -5.50 7.01
CA ASP A 226 5.91 -6.55 6.00
C ASP A 226 4.70 -6.60 5.08
N ALA A 227 4.86 -7.21 3.91
CA ALA A 227 3.78 -7.42 2.95
C ALA A 227 3.94 -8.77 2.25
N MET A 228 2.81 -9.43 2.02
CA MET A 228 2.77 -10.67 1.25
C MET A 228 1.82 -10.51 0.06
N LEU A 229 2.39 -10.57 -1.14
CA LEU A 229 1.62 -10.56 -2.38
C LEU A 229 0.77 -11.84 -2.46
N VAL A 230 -0.50 -11.68 -2.84
CA VAL A 230 -1.46 -12.79 -2.98
C VAL A 230 -1.69 -13.13 -4.45
N SER A 231 -1.87 -12.12 -5.31
CA SER A 231 -1.94 -12.33 -6.77
C SER A 231 -1.63 -11.04 -7.55
N THR A 232 -1.31 -11.21 -8.82
CA THR A 232 -1.25 -10.14 -9.85
C THR A 232 -2.06 -10.60 -11.04
N SER A 233 -2.79 -9.72 -11.67
CA SER A 233 -3.59 -9.97 -12.89
C SER A 233 -3.16 -9.01 -13.99
#